data_4d84c67d2f1fe7b650c7c5e96c4d95f5
#
_entry.id   4d84c67d2f1fe7b650c7c5e96c4d95f5
#
_cell.length_a   1.000
_cell.length_b   1.000
_cell.length_c   1.000
_cell.angle_alpha   90.00
_cell.angle_beta   90.00
_cell.angle_gamma   90.00
#
_symmetry.space_group_name_H-M   'P 1'
#
loop_
_entity.id
_entity.type
_entity.pdbx_description
1 polymer ?
#
loop_
_entity_poly.entity_id
_entity_poly.type
_entity_poly.pdbx_seq_one_letter_code
_entity_poly.pdbx_strand_id
1 'polypeptide(L)'
;MESLKKEVYEANMDLVRLNLVLFTWGNVSGIDRDQGLVVIKPSGVAYSDLSPIDLPVLDLETGAVVEGSYRPSSDTPTHLALYRAFPELGGITHTHSVYATSFAQAGRDLKAYGTTHADHFAGDIPCTRMMTPEEIGGEYEAETANVIIETFRERNLSPAEIAAVLVHSHGPFTWGKNAAKSVENAAVLETVAQMAFQCELLEAAVPLGGTRIQQELLEKHFFRKHGANAYYGQN
;
A
#
# COMPACT_ATOMS: atom_id res chain seq x y z
N MET A 1 -23.40 -3.14 1.92
CA MET A 1 -22.30 -4.10 1.90
C MET A 1 -22.01 -4.66 0.51
N GLU A 2 -22.99 -5.02 -0.32
CA GLU A 2 -22.76 -5.54 -1.68
C GLU A 2 -21.91 -4.63 -2.59
N SER A 3 -22.14 -3.32 -2.53
CA SER A 3 -21.34 -2.35 -3.30
C SER A 3 -19.87 -2.38 -2.91
N LEU A 4 -19.55 -2.43 -1.60
CA LEU A 4 -18.18 -2.51 -1.11
C LEU A 4 -17.52 -3.84 -1.50
N LYS A 5 -18.24 -4.97 -1.37
CA LYS A 5 -17.73 -6.27 -1.84
C LYS A 5 -17.37 -6.24 -3.33
N LYS A 6 -18.23 -5.64 -4.16
CA LYS A 6 -17.96 -5.50 -5.59
C LYS A 6 -16.73 -4.63 -5.85
N GLU A 7 -16.62 -3.49 -5.17
CA GLU A 7 -15.44 -2.60 -5.27
C GLU A 7 -14.15 -3.31 -4.89
N VAL A 8 -14.13 -3.99 -3.74
CA VAL A 8 -12.95 -4.74 -3.27
C VAL A 8 -12.63 -5.91 -4.19
N TYR A 9 -13.63 -6.59 -4.73
CA TYR A 9 -13.42 -7.64 -5.73
C TYR A 9 -12.74 -7.10 -6.98
N GLU A 10 -13.27 -6.03 -7.59
CA GLU A 10 -12.69 -5.44 -8.80
C GLU A 10 -11.25 -4.96 -8.53
N ALA A 11 -11.00 -4.34 -7.38
CA ALA A 11 -9.67 -3.92 -6.98
C ALA A 11 -8.69 -5.11 -6.85
N ASN A 12 -9.13 -6.24 -6.31
CA ASN A 12 -8.32 -7.47 -6.28
C ASN A 12 -8.04 -8.00 -7.70
N MET A 13 -9.04 -7.95 -8.60
CA MET A 13 -8.85 -8.36 -9.99
C MET A 13 -7.91 -7.42 -10.76
N ASP A 14 -7.87 -6.13 -10.41
CA ASP A 14 -6.92 -5.17 -10.98
C ASP A 14 -5.47 -5.49 -10.63
N LEU A 15 -5.19 -6.09 -9.46
CA LEU A 15 -3.83 -6.57 -9.15
C LEU A 15 -3.32 -7.57 -10.20
N VAL A 16 -4.20 -8.45 -10.67
CA VAL A 16 -3.88 -9.42 -11.74
C VAL A 16 -3.70 -8.72 -13.09
N ARG A 17 -4.64 -7.84 -13.45
CA ARG A 17 -4.61 -7.07 -14.72
C ARG A 17 -3.34 -6.22 -14.85
N LEU A 18 -2.85 -5.71 -13.72
CA LEU A 18 -1.66 -4.86 -13.63
C LEU A 18 -0.36 -5.65 -13.38
N ASN A 19 -0.42 -6.97 -13.32
CA ASN A 19 0.72 -7.86 -13.06
C ASN A 19 1.45 -7.55 -11.73
N LEU A 20 0.71 -7.16 -10.70
CA LEU A 20 1.26 -6.84 -9.38
C LEU A 20 1.31 -8.05 -8.44
N VAL A 21 0.69 -9.15 -8.82
CA VAL A 21 0.59 -10.37 -8.01
C VAL A 21 0.82 -11.62 -8.84
N LEU A 22 1.26 -12.68 -8.16
CA LEU A 22 1.37 -14.04 -8.70
C LEU A 22 0.54 -14.99 -7.84
N PHE A 23 -0.05 -16.01 -8.46
CA PHE A 23 -0.83 -17.06 -7.78
C PHE A 23 -1.93 -16.48 -6.90
N THR A 24 -1.85 -16.71 -5.57
CA THR A 24 -2.79 -16.23 -4.56
C THR A 24 -2.23 -15.07 -3.73
N TRP A 25 -1.01 -14.62 -4.04
CA TRP A 25 -0.30 -13.60 -3.28
C TRP A 25 -0.99 -12.25 -3.38
N GLY A 26 -0.77 -11.45 -2.35
CA GLY A 26 -1.34 -10.12 -2.27
C GLY A 26 -2.84 -10.11 -1.98
N ASN A 27 -3.33 -8.96 -1.62
CA ASN A 27 -4.74 -8.75 -1.32
C ASN A 27 -5.08 -7.25 -1.30
N VAL A 28 -6.37 -6.98 -1.42
CA VAL A 28 -6.95 -5.66 -1.26
C VAL A 28 -8.07 -5.75 -0.24
N SER A 29 -8.19 -4.73 0.60
CA SER A 29 -9.35 -4.50 1.45
C SER A 29 -9.97 -3.13 1.19
N GLY A 30 -11.22 -2.98 1.62
CA GLY A 30 -11.95 -1.72 1.68
C GLY A 30 -12.76 -1.63 2.96
N ILE A 31 -13.08 -0.42 3.39
CA ILE A 31 -13.79 -0.16 4.64
C ILE A 31 -15.05 0.67 4.41
N ASP A 32 -16.13 0.30 5.07
CA ASP A 32 -17.29 1.15 5.33
C ASP A 32 -17.15 1.73 6.74
N ARG A 33 -16.76 3.00 6.82
CA ARG A 33 -16.52 3.70 8.09
C ARG A 33 -17.80 3.93 8.90
N ASP A 34 -18.92 4.12 8.23
CA ASP A 34 -20.20 4.39 8.88
C ASP A 34 -20.71 3.15 9.61
N GLN A 35 -20.47 1.98 9.03
CA GLN A 35 -20.85 0.70 9.63
C GLN A 35 -19.72 0.06 10.47
N GLY A 36 -18.49 0.55 10.39
CA GLY A 36 -17.33 -0.07 11.04
C GLY A 36 -16.99 -1.45 10.47
N LEU A 37 -17.23 -1.67 9.16
CA LEU A 37 -17.07 -2.97 8.50
C LEU A 37 -15.96 -2.95 7.45
N VAL A 38 -15.15 -4.00 7.42
CA VAL A 38 -14.04 -4.17 6.48
C VAL A 38 -14.29 -5.39 5.61
N VAL A 39 -14.09 -5.25 4.30
CA VAL A 39 -14.10 -6.34 3.33
C VAL A 39 -12.69 -6.60 2.87
N ILE A 40 -12.26 -7.85 2.80
CA ILE A 40 -10.91 -8.24 2.37
C ILE A 40 -10.94 -9.51 1.52
N LYS A 41 -9.91 -9.74 0.71
CA LYS A 41 -9.74 -10.99 -0.04
C LYS A 41 -9.62 -12.19 0.91
N PRO A 42 -10.28 -13.33 0.62
CA PRO A 42 -10.09 -14.54 1.39
C PRO A 42 -8.70 -15.14 1.18
N SER A 43 -8.21 -15.83 2.22
CA SER A 43 -6.90 -16.48 2.22
C SER A 43 -6.85 -17.66 1.25
N GLY A 44 -5.81 -17.72 0.43
CA GLY A 44 -5.51 -18.87 -0.43
C GLY A 44 -6.47 -19.13 -1.59
N VAL A 45 -7.50 -18.28 -1.80
CA VAL A 45 -8.40 -18.39 -2.95
C VAL A 45 -7.74 -17.80 -4.19
N ALA A 46 -7.70 -18.58 -5.27
CA ALA A 46 -7.15 -18.12 -6.54
C ALA A 46 -8.00 -16.97 -7.12
N TYR A 47 -7.34 -16.02 -7.78
CA TYR A 47 -8.05 -14.89 -8.39
C TYR A 47 -9.06 -15.32 -9.46
N SER A 48 -8.77 -16.41 -10.19
CA SER A 48 -9.69 -17.00 -11.18
C SER A 48 -10.99 -17.53 -10.59
N ASP A 49 -10.96 -17.91 -9.33
CA ASP A 49 -12.08 -18.59 -8.65
C ASP A 49 -12.81 -17.63 -7.69
N LEU A 50 -12.29 -16.39 -7.56
CA LEU A 50 -12.82 -15.39 -6.66
C LEU A 50 -14.09 -14.74 -7.25
N SER A 51 -15.11 -14.55 -6.42
CA SER A 51 -16.27 -13.74 -6.74
C SER A 51 -16.62 -12.76 -5.60
N PRO A 52 -17.42 -11.72 -5.84
CA PRO A 52 -17.75 -10.75 -4.79
C PRO A 52 -18.37 -11.35 -3.53
N ILE A 53 -19.18 -12.43 -3.69
CA ILE A 53 -19.85 -13.08 -2.55
C ILE A 53 -18.87 -13.82 -1.63
N ASP A 54 -17.71 -14.20 -2.16
CA ASP A 54 -16.69 -14.95 -1.42
C ASP A 54 -15.89 -14.08 -0.43
N LEU A 55 -15.98 -12.76 -0.58
CA LEU A 55 -15.23 -11.84 0.26
C LEU A 55 -15.80 -11.78 1.67
N PRO A 56 -15.02 -12.17 2.71
CA PRO A 56 -15.43 -12.03 4.09
C PRO A 56 -15.56 -10.57 4.50
N VAL A 57 -16.54 -10.32 5.37
CA VAL A 57 -16.77 -9.03 6.03
C VAL A 57 -16.43 -9.18 7.49
N LEU A 58 -15.64 -8.22 8.01
CA LEU A 58 -15.17 -8.21 9.38
C LEU A 58 -15.60 -6.93 10.08
N ASP A 59 -15.88 -7.07 11.36
CA ASP A 59 -16.03 -5.92 12.25
C ASP A 59 -14.65 -5.28 12.51
N LEU A 60 -14.54 -3.96 12.32
CA LEU A 60 -13.28 -3.23 12.45
C LEU A 60 -12.67 -3.35 13.85
N GLU A 61 -13.49 -3.24 14.91
CA GLU A 61 -13.00 -3.17 16.29
C GLU A 61 -12.62 -4.53 16.83
N THR A 62 -13.43 -5.54 16.57
CA THR A 62 -13.21 -6.88 17.12
C THR A 62 -12.40 -7.80 16.22
N GLY A 63 -12.35 -7.51 14.92
CA GLY A 63 -11.77 -8.39 13.90
C GLY A 63 -12.62 -9.64 13.62
N ALA A 64 -13.81 -9.77 14.21
CA ALA A 64 -14.69 -10.90 14.01
C ALA A 64 -15.26 -10.91 12.59
N VAL A 65 -15.32 -12.08 11.96
CA VAL A 65 -16.04 -12.27 10.68
C VAL A 65 -17.53 -12.20 10.96
N VAL A 66 -18.21 -11.21 10.38
CA VAL A 66 -19.66 -11.00 10.53
C VAL A 66 -20.45 -11.48 9.33
N GLU A 67 -19.81 -11.65 8.17
CA GLU A 67 -20.42 -12.19 6.96
C GLU A 67 -19.38 -12.95 6.13
N GLY A 68 -19.79 -14.04 5.48
CA GLY A 68 -18.95 -14.87 4.62
C GLY A 68 -18.54 -16.18 5.28
N SER A 69 -18.17 -17.17 4.46
CA SER A 69 -17.78 -18.53 4.89
C SER A 69 -16.27 -18.80 4.75
N TYR A 70 -15.58 -17.98 3.96
CA TYR A 70 -14.13 -18.11 3.77
C TYR A 70 -13.36 -17.46 4.90
N ARG A 71 -12.18 -18.02 5.19
CA ARG A 71 -11.21 -17.39 6.09
C ARG A 71 -10.65 -16.12 5.42
N PRO A 72 -10.62 -14.98 6.12
CA PRO A 72 -10.01 -13.77 5.59
C PRO A 72 -8.50 -13.96 5.36
N SER A 73 -7.88 -13.07 4.57
CA SER A 73 -6.41 -13.04 4.39
C SER A 73 -5.68 -13.07 5.73
N SER A 74 -4.52 -13.73 5.77
CA SER A 74 -3.61 -13.67 6.93
C SER A 74 -3.24 -12.24 7.30
N ASP A 75 -3.14 -11.34 6.32
CA ASP A 75 -2.79 -9.93 6.53
C ASP A 75 -3.92 -9.10 7.18
N THR A 76 -5.07 -9.70 7.47
CA THR A 76 -6.21 -9.01 8.06
C THR A 76 -5.87 -8.22 9.34
N PRO A 77 -5.09 -8.75 10.31
CA PRO A 77 -4.71 -7.98 11.49
C PRO A 77 -3.92 -6.71 11.13
N THR A 78 -3.05 -6.77 10.12
CA THR A 78 -2.33 -5.61 9.60
C THR A 78 -3.29 -4.56 9.07
N HIS A 79 -4.23 -4.95 8.19
CA HIS A 79 -5.19 -4.03 7.59
C HIS A 79 -6.08 -3.38 8.64
N LEU A 80 -6.63 -4.15 9.58
CA LEU A 80 -7.50 -3.62 10.64
C LEU A 80 -6.76 -2.61 11.53
N ALA A 81 -5.52 -2.92 11.91
CA ALA A 81 -4.71 -2.02 12.74
C ALA A 81 -4.37 -0.71 12.00
N LEU A 82 -4.06 -0.77 10.71
CA LEU A 82 -3.83 0.42 9.87
C LEU A 82 -5.11 1.27 9.73
N TYR A 83 -6.28 0.65 9.51
CA TYR A 83 -7.55 1.39 9.47
C TYR A 83 -7.89 2.09 10.79
N ARG A 84 -7.55 1.48 11.94
CA ARG A 84 -7.75 2.10 13.26
C ARG A 84 -6.77 3.25 13.50
N ALA A 85 -5.51 3.08 13.08
CA ALA A 85 -4.47 4.07 13.30
C ALA A 85 -4.57 5.29 12.38
N PHE A 86 -5.07 5.10 11.15
CA PHE A 86 -5.15 6.09 10.08
C PHE A 86 -6.59 6.21 9.56
N PRO A 87 -7.41 7.09 10.16
CA PRO A 87 -8.83 7.20 9.83
C PRO A 87 -9.13 7.62 8.38
N GLU A 88 -8.19 8.25 7.71
CA GLU A 88 -8.30 8.70 6.33
C GLU A 88 -8.24 7.56 5.28
N LEU A 89 -7.78 6.36 5.66
CA LEU A 89 -7.68 5.23 4.76
C LEU A 89 -9.07 4.65 4.45
N GLY A 90 -9.40 4.53 3.17
CA GLY A 90 -10.63 3.87 2.68
C GLY A 90 -10.37 2.53 1.99
N GLY A 91 -9.13 2.27 1.57
CA GLY A 91 -8.68 0.99 1.00
C GLY A 91 -7.21 0.76 1.25
N ILE A 92 -6.81 -0.51 1.40
CA ILE A 92 -5.41 -0.93 1.60
C ILE A 92 -5.11 -2.06 0.64
N THR A 93 -3.93 -2.01 0.03
CA THR A 93 -3.38 -3.04 -0.86
C THR A 93 -2.04 -3.52 -0.33
N HIS A 94 -1.86 -4.83 -0.27
CA HIS A 94 -0.57 -5.47 -0.05
C HIS A 94 -0.19 -6.30 -1.27
N THR A 95 1.08 -6.21 -1.69
CA THR A 95 1.62 -7.01 -2.79
C THR A 95 3.04 -7.46 -2.49
N HIS A 96 3.55 -8.38 -3.34
CA HIS A 96 4.96 -8.70 -3.43
C HIS A 96 5.46 -8.35 -4.84
N SER A 97 5.07 -7.18 -5.34
CA SER A 97 5.50 -6.67 -6.65
C SER A 97 7.03 -6.48 -6.68
N VAL A 98 7.64 -6.80 -7.81
CA VAL A 98 9.08 -7.14 -7.88
C VAL A 98 10.00 -6.02 -7.40
N TYR A 99 9.83 -4.82 -7.94
CA TYR A 99 10.76 -3.71 -7.66
C TYR A 99 10.52 -3.10 -6.27
N ALA A 100 9.28 -2.89 -5.89
CA ALA A 100 8.97 -2.39 -4.55
C ALA A 100 9.43 -3.37 -3.47
N THR A 101 9.19 -4.68 -3.67
CA THR A 101 9.66 -5.73 -2.75
C THR A 101 11.19 -5.80 -2.72
N SER A 102 11.88 -5.55 -3.84
CA SER A 102 13.36 -5.51 -3.85
C SER A 102 13.91 -4.41 -2.95
N PHE A 103 13.31 -3.21 -2.96
CA PHE A 103 13.67 -2.14 -2.01
C PHE A 103 13.35 -2.53 -0.56
N ALA A 104 12.19 -3.14 -0.31
CA ALA A 104 11.81 -3.65 1.01
C ALA A 104 12.82 -4.69 1.54
N GLN A 105 13.23 -5.66 0.71
CA GLN A 105 14.22 -6.66 1.07
C GLN A 105 15.62 -6.09 1.28
N ALA A 106 15.95 -5.01 0.58
CA ALA A 106 17.20 -4.28 0.78
C ALA A 106 17.18 -3.37 2.03
N GLY A 107 16.02 -3.24 2.71
CA GLY A 107 15.86 -2.37 3.88
C GLY A 107 16.06 -0.89 3.55
N ARG A 108 15.64 -0.46 2.36
CA ARG A 108 15.94 0.89 1.84
C ARG A 108 14.66 1.66 1.55
N ASP A 109 14.66 2.93 1.97
CA ASP A 109 13.67 3.88 1.49
C ASP A 109 13.75 4.02 -0.03
N LEU A 110 12.60 4.16 -0.68
CA LEU A 110 12.52 4.47 -2.11
C LEU A 110 12.54 5.98 -2.30
N LYS A 111 13.65 6.48 -2.83
CA LYS A 111 13.87 7.91 -3.03
C LYS A 111 13.04 8.47 -4.19
N ALA A 112 12.59 9.70 -4.03
CA ALA A 112 11.94 10.46 -5.10
C ALA A 112 12.99 10.99 -6.09
N TYR A 113 13.05 10.41 -7.29
CA TYR A 113 13.97 10.82 -8.34
C TYR A 113 13.34 11.78 -9.37
N GLY A 114 12.04 11.68 -9.61
CA GLY A 114 11.42 12.42 -10.69
C GLY A 114 9.95 12.76 -10.47
N THR A 115 9.40 13.48 -11.43
CA THR A 115 8.04 14.03 -11.37
C THR A 115 6.96 12.97 -11.36
N THR A 116 7.19 11.79 -11.94
CA THR A 116 6.25 10.65 -11.89
C THR A 116 6.02 10.21 -10.46
N HIS A 117 7.08 10.12 -9.64
CA HIS A 117 6.98 9.86 -8.20
C HIS A 117 6.24 11.00 -7.49
N ALA A 118 6.69 12.25 -7.74
CA ALA A 118 6.15 13.45 -7.10
C ALA A 118 4.65 13.70 -7.38
N ASP A 119 4.13 13.22 -8.49
CA ASP A 119 2.71 13.31 -8.82
C ASP A 119 1.79 12.48 -7.91
N HIS A 120 2.36 11.55 -7.13
CA HIS A 120 1.60 10.62 -6.30
C HIS A 120 2.02 10.60 -4.82
N PHE A 121 3.28 10.90 -4.53
CA PHE A 121 3.84 10.85 -3.18
C PHE A 121 4.63 12.13 -2.89
N ALA A 122 4.38 12.74 -1.73
CA ALA A 122 4.98 14.03 -1.33
C ALA A 122 6.45 13.92 -0.89
N GLY A 123 7.04 12.72 -0.93
CA GLY A 123 8.42 12.49 -0.49
C GLY A 123 8.87 11.07 -0.76
N ASP A 124 9.98 10.68 -0.16
CA ASP A 124 10.49 9.31 -0.23
C ASP A 124 9.48 8.33 0.38
N ILE A 125 9.35 7.14 -0.19
CA ILE A 125 8.57 6.07 0.42
C ILE A 125 9.41 5.41 1.51
N PRO A 126 8.95 5.40 2.77
CA PRO A 126 9.73 4.87 3.87
C PRO A 126 9.81 3.34 3.83
N CYS A 127 10.95 2.80 4.26
CA CYS A 127 11.09 1.41 4.66
C CYS A 127 11.06 1.34 6.19
N THR A 128 10.34 0.37 6.74
CA THR A 128 10.30 0.13 8.18
C THR A 128 11.67 -0.37 8.69
N ARG A 129 11.90 -0.32 10.00
CA ARG A 129 12.98 -1.10 10.61
C ARG A 129 12.71 -2.60 10.47
N MET A 130 13.72 -3.41 10.73
CA MET A 130 13.54 -4.85 10.92
C MET A 130 12.66 -5.09 12.15
N MET A 131 11.84 -6.13 12.07
CA MET A 131 11.10 -6.64 13.23
C MET A 131 12.06 -7.38 14.18
N THR A 132 11.76 -7.32 15.47
CA THR A 132 12.53 -8.09 16.48
C THR A 132 12.11 -9.57 16.46
N PRO A 133 12.93 -10.47 17.02
CA PRO A 133 12.55 -11.89 17.14
C PRO A 133 11.24 -12.11 17.93
N GLU A 134 10.96 -11.26 18.91
CA GLU A 134 9.74 -11.32 19.73
C GLU A 134 8.51 -10.90 18.91
N GLU A 135 8.61 -9.86 18.08
CA GLU A 135 7.55 -9.43 17.14
C GLU A 135 7.27 -10.51 16.09
N ILE A 136 8.34 -11.13 15.55
CA ILE A 136 8.20 -12.22 14.55
C ILE A 136 7.59 -13.47 15.19
N GLY A 137 7.95 -13.79 16.41
CA GLY A 137 7.45 -14.97 17.15
C GLY A 137 6.08 -14.77 17.79
N GLY A 138 5.57 -13.55 17.83
CA GLY A 138 4.28 -13.15 18.39
C GLY A 138 3.15 -13.10 17.36
N GLU A 139 2.35 -12.05 17.44
CA GLU A 139 1.25 -11.76 16.49
C GLU A 139 1.81 -11.06 15.26
N TYR A 140 2.53 -11.79 14.41
CA TYR A 140 3.36 -11.29 13.31
C TYR A 140 2.65 -10.24 12.42
N GLU A 141 1.41 -10.53 12.00
CA GLU A 141 0.67 -9.61 11.13
C GLU A 141 0.21 -8.33 11.87
N ALA A 142 -0.09 -8.42 13.16
CA ALA A 142 -0.38 -7.25 13.98
C ALA A 142 0.90 -6.42 14.22
N GLU A 143 2.02 -7.08 14.48
CA GLU A 143 3.32 -6.42 14.63
C GLU A 143 3.81 -5.79 13.31
N THR A 144 3.47 -6.36 12.17
CA THR A 144 3.69 -5.73 10.86
C THR A 144 3.00 -4.36 10.79
N ALA A 145 1.76 -4.25 11.26
CA ALA A 145 1.10 -2.95 11.35
C ALA A 145 1.79 -2.01 12.33
N ASN A 146 2.24 -2.52 13.47
CA ASN A 146 2.89 -1.72 14.50
C ASN A 146 4.18 -1.06 13.98
N VAL A 147 5.05 -1.79 13.27
CA VAL A 147 6.26 -1.20 12.68
C VAL A 147 5.96 -0.20 11.56
N ILE A 148 4.85 -0.37 10.83
CA ILE A 148 4.38 0.63 9.85
C ILE A 148 3.95 1.91 10.57
N ILE A 149 3.08 1.78 11.58
CA ILE A 149 2.55 2.91 12.36
C ILE A 149 3.69 3.66 13.07
N GLU A 150 4.62 2.92 13.68
CA GLU A 150 5.84 3.46 14.29
C GLU A 150 6.63 4.30 13.29
N THR A 151 6.90 3.76 12.09
CA THR A 151 7.66 4.44 11.05
C THR A 151 7.04 5.79 10.67
N PHE A 152 5.72 5.84 10.50
CA PHE A 152 5.01 7.08 10.16
C PHE A 152 5.05 8.10 11.30
N ARG A 153 4.86 7.64 12.54
CA ARG A 153 4.90 8.50 13.74
C ARG A 153 6.29 9.06 13.99
N GLU A 154 7.32 8.21 14.01
CA GLU A 154 8.69 8.62 14.30
C GLU A 154 9.27 9.56 13.25
N ARG A 155 8.92 9.32 11.97
CA ARG A 155 9.38 10.17 10.87
C ARG A 155 8.46 11.36 10.61
N ASN A 156 7.38 11.54 11.40
CA ASN A 156 6.37 12.59 11.25
C ASN A 156 5.82 12.66 9.81
N LEU A 157 5.45 11.50 9.26
CA LEU A 157 4.91 11.37 7.91
C LEU A 157 3.39 11.38 7.93
N SER A 158 2.80 12.01 6.90
CA SER A 158 1.36 12.01 6.67
C SER A 158 0.95 10.84 5.78
N PRO A 159 0.08 9.90 6.26
CA PRO A 159 -0.43 8.82 5.40
C PRO A 159 -1.26 9.33 4.22
N ALA A 160 -1.83 10.53 4.31
CA ALA A 160 -2.55 11.16 3.21
C ALA A 160 -1.61 11.66 2.09
N GLU A 161 -0.36 11.99 2.42
CA GLU A 161 0.63 12.53 1.49
C GLU A 161 1.60 11.46 0.98
N ILE A 162 1.89 10.45 1.82
CA ILE A 162 2.74 9.30 1.48
C ILE A 162 1.90 8.05 1.64
N ALA A 163 1.18 7.69 0.58
CA ALA A 163 0.21 6.61 0.57
C ALA A 163 0.84 5.22 0.34
N ALA A 164 2.05 5.01 0.84
CA ALA A 164 2.81 3.77 0.68
C ALA A 164 3.87 3.58 1.77
N VAL A 165 4.23 2.33 2.02
CA VAL A 165 5.34 1.93 2.89
C VAL A 165 5.96 0.63 2.40
N LEU A 166 7.24 0.44 2.63
CA LEU A 166 7.96 -0.80 2.42
C LEU A 166 8.19 -1.46 3.78
N VAL A 167 7.67 -2.66 3.99
CA VAL A 167 7.97 -3.44 5.20
C VAL A 167 9.27 -4.17 4.98
N HIS A 168 10.27 -3.92 5.84
CA HIS A 168 11.61 -4.49 5.72
C HIS A 168 11.55 -6.03 5.59
N SER A 169 12.27 -6.56 4.60
CA SER A 169 12.34 -8.00 4.28
C SER A 169 11.01 -8.66 3.87
N HIS A 170 9.93 -7.88 3.65
CA HIS A 170 8.62 -8.41 3.32
C HIS A 170 8.14 -7.87 1.96
N GLY A 171 7.50 -6.72 1.95
CA GLY A 171 6.92 -6.14 0.75
C GLY A 171 6.18 -4.82 1.02
N PRO A 172 5.58 -4.23 -0.03
CA PRO A 172 4.88 -2.96 0.10
C PRO A 172 3.45 -3.11 0.64
N PHE A 173 3.02 -2.10 1.39
CA PHE A 173 1.63 -1.76 1.62
C PHE A 173 1.35 -0.39 1.02
N THR A 174 0.21 -0.25 0.35
CA THR A 174 -0.27 1.02 -0.19
C THR A 174 -1.73 1.23 0.23
N TRP A 175 -2.16 2.46 0.26
CA TRP A 175 -3.53 2.80 0.63
C TRP A 175 -4.07 3.96 -0.19
N GLY A 176 -5.36 4.25 0.00
CA GLY A 176 -6.04 5.35 -0.65
C GLY A 176 -7.42 5.57 -0.06
N LYS A 177 -8.15 6.55 -0.61
CA LYS A 177 -9.52 6.89 -0.19
C LYS A 177 -10.56 5.78 -0.43
N ASN A 178 -10.21 4.76 -1.19
CA ASN A 178 -10.99 3.56 -1.50
C ASN A 178 -10.08 2.45 -2.03
N ALA A 179 -10.63 1.23 -2.21
CA ALA A 179 -9.88 0.07 -2.67
C ALA A 179 -9.21 0.28 -4.04
N ALA A 180 -9.91 0.87 -4.99
CA ALA A 180 -9.36 1.15 -6.33
C ALA A 180 -8.15 2.10 -6.28
N LYS A 181 -8.22 3.15 -5.44
CA LYS A 181 -7.10 4.10 -5.29
C LYS A 181 -5.89 3.47 -4.60
N SER A 182 -6.09 2.51 -3.69
CA SER A 182 -4.96 1.78 -3.08
C SER A 182 -4.21 0.94 -4.10
N VAL A 183 -4.91 0.31 -5.05
CA VAL A 183 -4.32 -0.44 -6.16
C VAL A 183 -3.62 0.48 -7.17
N GLU A 184 -4.22 1.61 -7.50
CA GLU A 184 -3.54 2.62 -8.34
C GLU A 184 -2.21 3.04 -7.73
N ASN A 185 -2.19 3.32 -6.41
CA ASN A 185 -0.95 3.67 -5.70
C ASN A 185 0.06 2.50 -5.68
N ALA A 186 -0.39 1.24 -5.62
CA ALA A 186 0.49 0.07 -5.73
C ALA A 186 1.13 -0.03 -7.12
N ALA A 187 0.38 0.20 -8.19
CA ALA A 187 0.89 0.20 -9.56
C ALA A 187 1.91 1.33 -9.79
N VAL A 188 1.61 2.52 -9.26
CA VAL A 188 2.54 3.65 -9.32
C VAL A 188 3.80 3.34 -8.52
N LEU A 189 3.66 2.82 -7.29
CA LEU A 189 4.80 2.44 -6.44
C LEU A 189 5.74 1.46 -7.17
N GLU A 190 5.20 0.40 -7.76
CA GLU A 190 5.99 -0.57 -8.52
C GLU A 190 6.73 0.10 -9.69
N THR A 191 6.04 0.96 -10.43
CA THR A 191 6.61 1.67 -11.58
C THR A 191 7.74 2.61 -11.15
N VAL A 192 7.53 3.42 -10.11
CA VAL A 192 8.58 4.36 -9.64
C VAL A 192 9.72 3.64 -8.93
N ALA A 193 9.47 2.48 -8.31
CA ALA A 193 10.52 1.61 -7.78
C ALA A 193 11.41 1.06 -8.90
N GLN A 194 10.82 0.64 -10.02
CA GLN A 194 11.58 0.23 -11.20
C GLN A 194 12.43 1.38 -11.75
N MET A 195 11.85 2.58 -11.88
CA MET A 195 12.58 3.77 -12.33
C MET A 195 13.74 4.12 -11.39
N ALA A 196 13.49 4.10 -10.08
CA ALA A 196 14.51 4.38 -9.07
C ALA A 196 15.67 3.37 -9.14
N PHE A 197 15.36 2.08 -9.26
CA PHE A 197 16.37 1.03 -9.42
C PHE A 197 17.23 1.28 -10.66
N GLN A 198 16.62 1.66 -11.79
CA GLN A 198 17.35 1.99 -13.02
C GLN A 198 18.21 3.25 -12.87
N CYS A 199 17.70 4.29 -12.19
CA CYS A 199 18.48 5.50 -11.88
C CYS A 199 19.72 5.17 -11.04
N GLU A 200 19.58 4.33 -10.02
CA GLU A 200 20.68 3.90 -9.16
C GLU A 200 21.72 3.08 -9.93
N LEU A 201 21.30 2.22 -10.87
CA LEU A 201 22.21 1.50 -11.74
C LEU A 201 22.99 2.42 -12.70
N LEU A 202 22.30 3.41 -13.28
CA LEU A 202 22.95 4.41 -14.16
C LEU A 202 23.97 5.23 -13.39
N GLU A 203 23.65 5.63 -12.16
CA GLU A 203 24.57 6.38 -11.31
C GLU A 203 25.78 5.55 -10.88
N ALA A 204 25.58 4.27 -10.56
CA ALA A 204 26.68 3.36 -10.23
C ALA A 204 27.64 3.15 -11.40
N ALA A 205 27.12 3.16 -12.63
CA ALA A 205 27.91 3.01 -13.86
C ALA A 205 28.70 4.28 -14.22
N VAL A 206 28.10 5.46 -13.98
CA VAL A 206 28.71 6.77 -14.25
C VAL A 206 28.33 7.73 -13.14
N PRO A 207 29.16 7.92 -12.11
CA PRO A 207 28.84 8.81 -11.00
C PRO A 207 28.61 10.26 -11.48
N LEU A 208 27.34 10.68 -11.54
CA LEU A 208 26.92 12.01 -11.97
C LEU A 208 26.54 12.91 -10.76
N GLY A 209 26.79 12.43 -9.54
CA GLY A 209 26.50 13.16 -8.31
C GLY A 209 25.07 13.01 -7.79
N GLY A 210 24.40 11.88 -8.15
CA GLY A 210 23.15 11.38 -7.59
C GLY A 210 22.11 12.42 -7.24
N THR A 211 21.44 12.97 -8.22
CA THR A 211 20.48 14.04 -7.96
C THR A 211 19.09 13.47 -7.66
N ARG A 212 18.63 13.63 -6.42
CA ARG A 212 17.21 13.60 -6.11
C ARG A 212 16.48 14.69 -6.90
N ILE A 213 15.17 14.52 -7.05
CA ILE A 213 14.30 15.60 -7.53
C ILE A 213 14.50 16.85 -6.63
N GLN A 214 14.55 18.03 -7.24
CA GLN A 214 14.56 19.28 -6.50
C GLN A 214 13.27 19.39 -5.66
N GLN A 215 13.38 19.88 -4.42
CA GLN A 215 12.25 19.96 -3.49
C GLN A 215 11.09 20.79 -4.06
N GLU A 216 11.41 21.92 -4.70
CA GLU A 216 10.42 22.80 -5.31
C GLU A 216 9.67 22.12 -6.48
N LEU A 217 10.37 21.25 -7.23
CA LEU A 217 9.78 20.50 -8.33
C LEU A 217 8.90 19.36 -7.79
N LEU A 218 9.30 18.69 -6.72
CA LEU A 218 8.49 17.69 -6.02
C LEU A 218 7.20 18.32 -5.53
N GLU A 219 7.27 19.41 -4.78
CA GLU A 219 6.12 20.14 -4.26
C GLU A 219 5.20 20.62 -5.37
N LYS A 220 5.77 21.20 -6.44
CA LYS A 220 5.00 21.65 -7.60
C LYS A 220 4.18 20.53 -8.22
N HIS A 221 4.77 19.35 -8.39
CA HIS A 221 4.10 18.21 -9.00
C HIS A 221 3.07 17.56 -8.05
N PHE A 222 3.38 17.44 -6.77
CA PHE A 222 2.45 16.91 -5.80
C PHE A 222 1.20 17.80 -5.67
N PHE A 223 1.39 19.08 -5.36
CA PHE A 223 0.28 19.98 -5.09
C PHE A 223 -0.56 20.37 -6.31
N ARG A 224 -0.06 20.19 -7.55
CA ARG A 224 -0.90 20.40 -8.74
C ARG A 224 -2.02 19.33 -8.86
N LYS A 225 -1.85 18.16 -8.24
CA LYS A 225 -2.82 17.05 -8.22
C LYS A 225 -3.55 16.89 -6.89
N HIS A 226 -2.97 17.40 -5.80
CA HIS A 226 -3.44 17.18 -4.44
C HIS A 226 -3.66 18.53 -3.72
N GLY A 227 -4.66 18.57 -2.82
CA GLY A 227 -4.94 19.77 -2.00
C GLY A 227 -5.92 20.73 -2.62
N ALA A 228 -6.18 21.83 -1.90
CA ALA A 228 -7.24 22.80 -2.22
C ALA A 228 -7.00 23.57 -3.54
N ASN A 229 -5.76 23.67 -4.01
CA ASN A 229 -5.37 24.41 -5.21
C ASN A 229 -4.96 23.48 -6.38
N ALA A 230 -5.37 22.23 -6.35
CA ALA A 230 -5.09 21.29 -7.44
C ALA A 230 -5.74 21.78 -8.76
N TYR A 231 -4.98 21.71 -9.85
CA TYR A 231 -5.43 22.19 -11.15
C TYR A 231 -5.17 21.20 -12.30
N TYR A 232 -4.62 20.01 -11.96
CA TYR A 232 -4.35 18.99 -12.96
C TYR A 232 -5.55 18.06 -13.15
N GLY A 233 -5.90 17.78 -14.39
CA GLY A 233 -7.01 16.93 -14.76
C GLY A 233 -8.17 17.70 -15.36
N GLN A 234 -9.25 16.98 -15.67
CA GLN A 234 -10.53 17.57 -16.12
C GLN A 234 -11.41 17.75 -14.88
N ASN A 235 -11.87 18.97 -14.61
CA ASN A 235 -12.86 19.28 -13.59
C ASN A 235 -14.27 19.00 -14.10
#